data_75bf43762ffb173dda0ab497e4fed7a7
#
_entry.id   75bf43762ffb173dda0ab497e4fed7a7
#
_cell.length_a   1.000
_cell.length_b   1.000
_cell.length_c   1.000
_cell.angle_alpha   90.00
_cell.angle_beta   90.00
_cell.angle_gamma   90.00
#
_symmetry.space_group_name_H-M   'P 1'
#
loop_
_entity.id
_entity.type
_entity.pdbx_description
1 polymer ?
#
loop_
_entity_poly.entity_id
_entity_poly.type
_entity_poly.pdbx_seq_one_letter_code
_entity_poly.pdbx_strand_id
1 'polypeptide(L)'
;VMALAAQAQAGLRDQFDRIDSIAEENTRKVLAAFQKHRVAEAYFAGTTGYGYDDLGRDKLDEIFAELFGTEDALVRVQFVNGTHAISCALFGALKPGDILVSAVGAPYDTMLGVIGVVDKGPGSLKSYGIEYRQVDLLDDAPDPEGLARAVRDPRVKAVLIQRSKGYSTRSSLSVAEIGALCQVVRANNPEAAILVDNCYGEFVETLEPTQAGADL
;
A
#
# COMPACT_ATOMS: atom_id res chain seq x y z
N VAL A 1 0.78 -28.15 28.37
CA VAL A 1 0.55 -27.32 27.18
C VAL A 1 -0.78 -26.58 27.30
N MET A 2 -1.93 -27.25 27.49
CA MET A 2 -3.26 -26.61 27.54
C MET A 2 -3.41 -25.55 28.66
N ALA A 3 -2.88 -25.81 29.85
CA ALA A 3 -2.91 -24.81 30.96
C ALA A 3 -2.10 -23.56 30.64
N LEU A 4 -0.92 -23.71 30.00
CA LEU A 4 -0.11 -22.56 29.56
C LEU A 4 -0.79 -21.78 28.43
N ALA A 5 -1.44 -22.47 27.49
CA ALA A 5 -2.20 -21.82 26.44
C ALA A 5 -3.37 -21.01 27.00
N ALA A 6 -4.13 -21.57 27.95
CA ALA A 6 -5.23 -20.88 28.61
C ALA A 6 -4.74 -19.65 29.41
N GLN A 7 -3.61 -19.75 30.10
CA GLN A 7 -2.99 -18.64 30.81
C GLN A 7 -2.53 -17.52 29.86
N ALA A 8 -1.87 -17.88 28.75
CA ALA A 8 -1.46 -16.92 27.73
C ALA A 8 -2.67 -16.22 27.08
N GLN A 9 -3.70 -16.98 26.75
CA GLN A 9 -4.94 -16.44 26.19
C GLN A 9 -5.63 -15.45 27.15
N ALA A 10 -5.68 -15.79 28.45
CA ALA A 10 -6.23 -14.90 29.46
C ALA A 10 -5.44 -13.59 29.57
N GLY A 11 -4.11 -13.65 29.47
CA GLY A 11 -3.24 -12.45 29.50
C GLY A 11 -3.29 -11.59 28.24
N LEU A 12 -3.88 -12.10 27.16
CA LEU A 12 -4.02 -11.38 25.88
C LEU A 12 -5.47 -10.91 25.61
N ARG A 13 -6.35 -11.05 26.58
CA ARG A 13 -7.78 -10.77 26.41
C ARG A 13 -8.04 -9.37 25.86
N ASP A 14 -7.42 -8.35 26.44
CA ASP A 14 -7.60 -6.96 26.01
C ASP A 14 -7.14 -6.75 24.56
N GLN A 15 -6.09 -7.46 24.13
CA GLN A 15 -5.61 -7.40 22.75
C GLN A 15 -6.62 -8.03 21.77
N PHE A 16 -7.19 -9.17 22.14
CA PHE A 16 -8.22 -9.82 21.32
C PHE A 16 -9.49 -8.96 21.26
N ASP A 17 -9.96 -8.41 22.37
CA ASP A 17 -11.14 -7.55 22.40
C ASP A 17 -10.94 -6.29 21.54
N ARG A 18 -9.71 -5.73 21.48
CA ARG A 18 -9.36 -4.64 20.57
C ARG A 18 -9.40 -5.08 19.10
N ILE A 19 -8.83 -6.23 18.77
CA ILE A 19 -8.83 -6.77 17.41
C ILE A 19 -10.27 -7.04 16.97
N ASP A 20 -11.09 -7.64 17.81
CA ASP A 20 -12.49 -7.95 17.53
C ASP A 20 -13.29 -6.64 17.27
N SER A 21 -13.02 -5.58 18.02
CA SER A 21 -13.65 -4.27 17.81
C SER A 21 -13.29 -3.66 16.45
N ILE A 22 -12.02 -3.74 16.04
CA ILE A 22 -11.56 -3.28 14.73
C ILE A 22 -12.20 -4.12 13.61
N ALA A 23 -12.21 -5.44 13.78
CA ALA A 23 -12.79 -6.36 12.81
C ALA A 23 -14.31 -6.11 12.64
N GLU A 24 -15.03 -5.86 13.74
CA GLU A 24 -16.46 -5.50 13.69
C GLU A 24 -16.67 -4.19 12.93
N GLU A 25 -15.90 -3.15 13.23
CA GLU A 25 -16.01 -1.86 12.54
C GLU A 25 -15.75 -1.97 11.06
N ASN A 26 -14.66 -2.64 10.66
CA ASN A 26 -14.31 -2.80 9.26
C ASN A 26 -15.30 -3.69 8.51
N THR A 27 -15.80 -4.77 9.14
CA THR A 27 -16.86 -5.60 8.57
C THR A 27 -18.12 -4.79 8.32
N ARG A 28 -18.50 -3.92 9.25
CA ARG A 28 -19.67 -3.03 9.10
C ARG A 28 -19.47 -2.05 7.95
N LYS A 29 -18.26 -1.47 7.77
CA LYS A 29 -17.94 -0.59 6.62
C LYS A 29 -18.10 -1.35 5.30
N VAL A 30 -17.55 -2.56 5.19
CA VAL A 30 -17.66 -3.37 3.98
C VAL A 30 -19.12 -3.69 3.66
N LEU A 31 -19.90 -4.15 4.63
CA LEU A 31 -21.32 -4.45 4.44
C LEU A 31 -22.12 -3.20 4.05
N ALA A 32 -21.83 -2.06 4.65
CA ALA A 32 -22.48 -0.79 4.30
C ALA A 32 -22.16 -0.37 2.85
N ALA A 33 -20.91 -0.52 2.41
CA ALA A 33 -20.54 -0.25 1.01
C ALA A 33 -21.27 -1.18 0.04
N PHE A 34 -21.33 -2.49 0.32
CA PHE A 34 -22.10 -3.44 -0.50
C PHE A 34 -23.59 -3.05 -0.58
N GLN A 35 -24.20 -2.65 0.53
CA GLN A 35 -25.60 -2.21 0.56
C GLN A 35 -25.80 -0.91 -0.22
N LYS A 36 -24.92 0.09 -0.03
CA LYS A 36 -24.98 1.37 -0.73
C LYS A 36 -24.87 1.21 -2.24
N HIS A 37 -23.94 0.38 -2.69
CA HIS A 37 -23.73 0.05 -4.10
C HIS A 37 -24.73 -0.98 -4.64
N ARG A 38 -25.69 -1.44 -3.82
CA ARG A 38 -26.76 -2.37 -4.19
C ARG A 38 -26.24 -3.63 -4.87
N VAL A 39 -25.19 -4.23 -4.30
CA VAL A 39 -24.61 -5.45 -4.84
C VAL A 39 -25.68 -6.53 -4.94
N ALA A 40 -25.86 -7.10 -6.13
CA ALA A 40 -26.86 -8.10 -6.46
C ALA A 40 -26.22 -9.26 -7.23
N GLU A 41 -26.93 -10.38 -7.33
CA GLU A 41 -26.47 -11.59 -8.02
C GLU A 41 -26.01 -11.31 -9.47
N ALA A 42 -26.62 -10.36 -10.16
CA ALA A 42 -26.26 -9.98 -11.53
C ALA A 42 -24.80 -9.53 -11.69
N TYR A 43 -24.17 -8.99 -10.63
CA TYR A 43 -22.77 -8.57 -10.67
C TYR A 43 -21.76 -9.73 -10.64
N PHE A 44 -22.24 -10.94 -10.30
CA PHE A 44 -21.40 -12.14 -10.31
C PHE A 44 -21.53 -12.94 -11.61
N ALA A 45 -22.33 -12.48 -12.56
CA ALA A 45 -22.44 -13.10 -13.88
C ALA A 45 -21.12 -12.95 -14.64
N GLY A 46 -20.73 -14.00 -15.37
CA GLY A 46 -19.55 -13.98 -16.23
C GLY A 46 -19.75 -12.98 -17.38
N THR A 47 -18.66 -12.33 -17.79
CA THR A 47 -18.62 -11.38 -18.92
C THR A 47 -17.66 -11.87 -20.00
N THR A 48 -17.62 -11.16 -21.12
CA THR A 48 -16.74 -11.49 -22.26
C THR A 48 -15.24 -11.27 -21.96
N GLY A 49 -14.94 -10.56 -20.86
CA GLY A 49 -13.57 -10.22 -20.49
C GLY A 49 -12.96 -9.04 -21.23
N TYR A 50 -13.67 -8.42 -22.18
CA TYR A 50 -13.18 -7.24 -22.92
C TYR A 50 -13.19 -5.95 -22.07
N GLY A 51 -13.85 -5.94 -20.89
CA GLY A 51 -13.89 -4.80 -19.99
C GLY A 51 -14.88 -3.68 -20.42
N TYR A 52 -15.66 -3.90 -21.44
CA TYR A 52 -16.76 -3.00 -21.81
C TYR A 52 -18.04 -3.43 -21.10
N ASP A 53 -18.67 -2.49 -20.39
CA ASP A 53 -19.92 -2.71 -19.66
C ASP A 53 -19.86 -3.92 -18.70
N ASP A 54 -18.70 -4.11 -18.05
CA ASP A 54 -18.51 -5.16 -17.07
C ASP A 54 -19.00 -4.67 -15.70
N LEU A 55 -20.30 -4.82 -15.48
CA LEU A 55 -20.98 -4.34 -14.29
C LEU A 55 -20.33 -4.80 -12.98
N GLY A 56 -19.82 -6.03 -12.93
CA GLY A 56 -19.19 -6.60 -11.74
C GLY A 56 -17.86 -5.92 -11.43
N ARG A 57 -17.03 -5.70 -12.44
CA ARG A 57 -15.73 -5.01 -12.30
C ARG A 57 -15.90 -3.56 -11.88
N ASP A 58 -16.74 -2.82 -12.58
CA ASP A 58 -16.99 -1.41 -12.30
C ASP A 58 -17.53 -1.24 -10.89
N LYS A 59 -18.45 -2.13 -10.49
CA LYS A 59 -18.99 -2.13 -9.14
C LYS A 59 -17.94 -2.45 -8.06
N LEU A 60 -17.02 -3.35 -8.35
CA LEU A 60 -15.93 -3.69 -7.43
C LEU A 60 -14.96 -2.52 -7.25
N ASP A 61 -14.63 -1.81 -8.33
CA ASP A 61 -13.79 -0.60 -8.26
C ASP A 61 -14.47 0.49 -7.41
N GLU A 62 -15.76 0.78 -7.64
CA GLU A 62 -16.51 1.74 -6.83
C GLU A 62 -16.51 1.39 -5.33
N ILE A 63 -16.69 0.12 -4.99
CA ILE A 63 -16.69 -0.34 -3.60
C ILE A 63 -15.30 -0.17 -2.97
N PHE A 64 -14.23 -0.54 -3.67
CA PHE A 64 -12.88 -0.38 -3.17
C PHE A 64 -12.51 1.10 -3.04
N ALA A 65 -12.83 1.93 -4.02
CA ALA A 65 -12.61 3.37 -3.93
C ALA A 65 -13.29 3.97 -2.68
N GLU A 66 -14.54 3.57 -2.39
CA GLU A 66 -15.24 4.02 -1.19
C GLU A 66 -14.58 3.53 0.10
N LEU A 67 -14.20 2.26 0.17
CA LEU A 67 -13.61 1.65 1.36
C LEU A 67 -12.24 2.25 1.71
N PHE A 68 -11.45 2.54 0.69
CA PHE A 68 -10.10 3.11 0.84
C PHE A 68 -10.09 4.65 0.80
N GLY A 69 -11.23 5.28 0.51
CA GLY A 69 -11.36 6.74 0.49
C GLY A 69 -10.61 7.39 -0.66
N THR A 70 -10.58 6.76 -1.83
CA THR A 70 -9.91 7.22 -3.05
C THR A 70 -10.94 7.65 -4.10
N GLU A 71 -10.49 8.41 -5.11
CA GLU A 71 -11.33 8.83 -6.24
C GLU A 71 -11.72 7.65 -7.13
N ASP A 72 -10.84 6.66 -7.24
CA ASP A 72 -11.02 5.47 -8.07
C ASP A 72 -10.23 4.29 -7.50
N ALA A 73 -10.51 3.10 -8.00
CA ALA A 73 -9.77 1.89 -7.70
C ALA A 73 -9.65 1.02 -8.96
N LEU A 74 -8.62 0.21 -9.00
CA LEU A 74 -8.40 -0.75 -10.08
C LEU A 74 -8.23 -2.14 -9.50
N VAL A 75 -9.33 -2.88 -9.38
CA VAL A 75 -9.37 -4.23 -8.82
C VAL A 75 -9.54 -5.24 -9.95
N ARG A 76 -8.46 -5.91 -10.33
CA ARG A 76 -8.44 -6.78 -11.52
C ARG A 76 -7.73 -8.10 -11.25
N VAL A 77 -8.35 -9.17 -11.69
CA VAL A 77 -7.73 -10.53 -11.66
C VAL A 77 -6.48 -10.61 -12.55
N GLN A 78 -6.30 -9.69 -13.48
CA GLN A 78 -5.10 -9.58 -14.33
C GLN A 78 -3.86 -9.11 -13.56
N PHE A 79 -4.02 -8.49 -12.40
CA PHE A 79 -2.90 -8.29 -11.48
C PHE A 79 -2.56 -9.63 -10.83
N VAL A 80 -1.51 -10.28 -11.31
CA VAL A 80 -1.15 -11.66 -10.96
C VAL A 80 -0.76 -11.78 -9.48
N ASN A 81 -0.18 -10.72 -8.92
CA ASN A 81 0.25 -10.63 -7.52
C ASN A 81 0.53 -9.15 -7.14
N GLY A 82 0.84 -8.91 -5.86
CA GLY A 82 1.15 -7.56 -5.35
C GLY A 82 2.35 -6.91 -6.05
N THR A 83 3.41 -7.67 -6.33
CA THR A 83 4.57 -7.15 -7.08
C THR A 83 4.16 -6.61 -8.46
N HIS A 84 3.25 -7.30 -9.15
CA HIS A 84 2.74 -6.83 -10.45
C HIS A 84 1.91 -5.55 -10.28
N ALA A 85 1.03 -5.47 -9.30
CA ALA A 85 0.23 -4.27 -9.04
C ALA A 85 1.11 -3.05 -8.73
N ILE A 86 2.09 -3.20 -7.83
CA ILE A 86 3.04 -2.13 -7.48
C ILE A 86 3.89 -1.74 -8.72
N SER A 87 4.32 -2.72 -9.52
CA SER A 87 5.06 -2.45 -10.74
C SER A 87 4.25 -1.60 -11.72
N CYS A 88 2.98 -1.95 -11.95
CA CYS A 88 2.09 -1.16 -12.81
C CYS A 88 1.94 0.27 -12.29
N ALA A 89 1.75 0.46 -10.98
CA ALA A 89 1.64 1.78 -10.37
C ALA A 89 2.93 2.59 -10.56
N LEU A 90 4.10 2.00 -10.29
CA LEU A 90 5.40 2.67 -10.45
C LEU A 90 5.70 3.04 -11.92
N PHE A 91 5.47 2.11 -12.86
CA PHE A 91 5.66 2.41 -14.28
C PHE A 91 4.63 3.41 -14.82
N GLY A 92 3.45 3.49 -14.21
CA GLY A 92 2.44 4.49 -14.54
C GLY A 92 2.79 5.89 -14.01
N ALA A 93 3.43 5.97 -12.84
CA ALA A 93 3.77 7.23 -12.18
C ALA A 93 5.10 7.83 -12.61
N LEU A 94 6.03 7.05 -13.16
CA LEU A 94 7.42 7.43 -13.40
C LEU A 94 7.77 7.44 -14.89
N LYS A 95 8.66 8.37 -15.27
CA LYS A 95 9.21 8.54 -16.63
C LYS A 95 10.73 8.50 -16.60
N PRO A 96 11.40 8.24 -17.73
CA PRO A 96 12.86 8.36 -17.83
C PRO A 96 13.37 9.71 -17.32
N GLY A 97 14.35 9.68 -16.43
CA GLY A 97 14.90 10.86 -15.76
C GLY A 97 14.30 11.18 -14.39
N ASP A 98 13.17 10.56 -14.05
CA ASP A 98 12.57 10.69 -12.71
C ASP A 98 13.33 9.88 -11.65
N ILE A 99 13.07 10.20 -10.40
CA ILE A 99 13.64 9.51 -9.24
C ILE A 99 12.51 8.88 -8.43
N LEU A 100 12.68 7.59 -8.12
CA LEU A 100 11.92 6.87 -7.11
C LEU A 100 12.68 6.92 -5.77
N VAL A 101 12.03 7.33 -4.70
CA VAL A 101 12.57 7.25 -3.33
C VAL A 101 11.85 6.16 -2.55
N SER A 102 12.59 5.19 -2.00
CA SER A 102 12.07 4.30 -0.96
C SER A 102 12.25 4.96 0.41
N ALA A 103 11.15 5.16 1.12
CA ALA A 103 11.13 5.99 2.33
C ALA A 103 11.55 5.27 3.62
N VAL A 104 11.55 3.93 3.62
CA VAL A 104 11.70 3.11 4.83
C VAL A 104 12.66 1.94 4.64
N GLY A 105 13.83 2.24 4.12
CA GLY A 105 14.84 1.23 3.79
C GLY A 105 14.59 0.55 2.44
N ALA A 106 15.24 -0.58 2.23
CA ALA A 106 15.05 -1.37 1.02
C ALA A 106 13.63 -1.95 0.96
N PRO A 107 12.94 -1.86 -0.18
CA PRO A 107 11.66 -2.53 -0.36
C PRO A 107 11.85 -4.06 -0.42
N TYR A 108 10.71 -4.78 -0.41
CA TYR A 108 10.68 -6.23 -0.50
C TYR A 108 11.53 -6.76 -1.66
N ASP A 109 12.12 -7.94 -1.52
CA ASP A 109 13.13 -8.50 -2.42
C ASP A 109 12.69 -8.61 -3.89
N THR A 110 11.40 -8.91 -4.14
CA THR A 110 10.86 -8.94 -5.50
C THR A 110 10.87 -7.55 -6.15
N MET A 111 10.63 -6.50 -5.37
CA MET A 111 10.67 -5.11 -5.84
C MET A 111 12.09 -4.66 -6.16
N LEU A 112 13.12 -5.18 -5.50
CA LEU A 112 14.51 -4.87 -5.85
C LEU A 112 14.84 -5.26 -7.30
N GLY A 113 14.25 -6.36 -7.79
CA GLY A 113 14.35 -6.76 -9.19
C GLY A 113 13.57 -5.85 -10.14
N VAL A 114 12.34 -5.46 -9.78
CA VAL A 114 11.51 -4.52 -10.55
C VAL A 114 12.19 -3.16 -10.67
N ILE A 115 12.76 -2.66 -9.57
CA ILE A 115 13.50 -1.41 -9.54
C ILE A 115 14.82 -1.52 -10.32
N GLY A 116 15.48 -2.68 -10.29
CA GLY A 116 16.77 -2.92 -10.91
C GLY A 116 17.96 -2.63 -9.97
N VAL A 117 17.74 -2.73 -8.65
CA VAL A 117 18.81 -2.75 -7.64
C VAL A 117 19.55 -4.09 -7.71
N VAL A 118 18.80 -5.17 -7.88
CA VAL A 118 19.31 -6.49 -8.20
C VAL A 118 19.06 -6.73 -9.68
N ASP A 119 20.13 -7.00 -10.44
CA ASP A 119 20.02 -7.27 -11.86
C ASP A 119 19.31 -8.60 -12.10
N LYS A 120 18.13 -8.54 -12.68
CA LYS A 120 17.34 -9.70 -13.16
C LYS A 120 17.09 -9.62 -14.67
N GLY A 121 17.88 -8.83 -15.38
CA GLY A 121 17.75 -8.63 -16.82
C GLY A 121 17.03 -7.32 -17.20
N PRO A 122 16.73 -7.15 -18.50
CA PRO A 122 16.05 -5.95 -18.99
C PRO A 122 14.61 -5.85 -18.46
N GLY A 123 14.08 -4.63 -18.40
CA GLY A 123 12.70 -4.38 -18.00
C GLY A 123 12.53 -3.81 -16.59
N SER A 124 13.63 -3.45 -15.91
CA SER A 124 13.59 -2.77 -14.62
C SER A 124 13.39 -1.25 -14.76
N LEU A 125 12.92 -0.57 -13.73
CA LEU A 125 12.82 0.90 -13.71
C LEU A 125 14.17 1.57 -14.08
N LYS A 126 15.28 1.07 -13.53
CA LYS A 126 16.62 1.58 -13.87
C LYS A 126 16.97 1.39 -15.34
N SER A 127 16.57 0.29 -15.97
CA SER A 127 16.81 0.06 -17.41
C SER A 127 16.00 1.02 -18.30
N TYR A 128 14.91 1.58 -17.79
CA TYR A 128 14.12 2.63 -18.43
C TYR A 128 14.58 4.06 -18.06
N GLY A 129 15.71 4.19 -17.37
CA GLY A 129 16.29 5.49 -17.05
C GLY A 129 15.69 6.17 -15.80
N ILE A 130 15.03 5.42 -14.94
CA ILE A 130 14.52 5.91 -13.66
C ILE A 130 15.60 5.70 -12.60
N GLU A 131 15.94 6.76 -11.86
CA GLU A 131 16.90 6.70 -10.74
C GLU A 131 16.19 6.16 -9.49
N TYR A 132 16.89 5.37 -8.69
CA TYR A 132 16.41 4.88 -7.39
C TYR A 132 17.27 5.44 -6.27
N ARG A 133 16.63 5.92 -5.22
CA ARG A 133 17.23 6.33 -3.96
C ARG A 133 16.53 5.65 -2.80
N GLN A 134 17.26 5.43 -1.73
CA GLN A 134 16.75 4.82 -0.51
C GLN A 134 17.07 5.73 0.67
N VAL A 135 16.11 5.89 1.57
CA VAL A 135 16.31 6.46 2.89
C VAL A 135 16.48 5.30 3.85
N ASP A 136 17.67 5.15 4.40
CA ASP A 136 17.95 4.09 5.36
C ASP A 136 17.21 4.36 6.68
N LEU A 137 16.97 3.29 7.41
CA LEU A 137 16.37 3.38 8.74
C LEU A 137 17.40 3.95 9.74
N LEU A 138 16.92 4.69 10.71
CA LEU A 138 17.68 5.17 11.84
C LEU A 138 17.22 4.40 13.08
N ASP A 139 18.09 3.60 13.70
CA ASP A 139 17.77 2.76 14.86
C ASP A 139 16.49 1.89 14.63
N ASP A 140 16.43 1.21 13.48
CA ASP A 140 15.28 0.39 13.04
C ASP A 140 13.96 1.17 12.87
N ALA A 141 13.98 2.49 12.86
CA ALA A 141 12.82 3.35 12.63
C ALA A 141 12.98 4.19 11.34
N PRO A 142 11.87 4.66 10.73
CA PRO A 142 11.95 5.62 9.63
C PRO A 142 12.74 6.87 10.01
N ASP A 143 13.51 7.44 9.05
CA ASP A 143 14.23 8.72 9.20
C ASP A 143 13.46 9.85 8.48
N PRO A 144 12.61 10.63 9.17
CA PRO A 144 11.87 11.73 8.56
C PRO A 144 12.76 12.85 8.02
N GLU A 145 13.91 13.11 8.66
CA GLU A 145 14.85 14.12 8.20
C GLU A 145 15.59 13.66 6.93
N GLY A 146 16.01 12.39 6.89
CA GLY A 146 16.57 11.77 5.69
C GLY A 146 15.57 11.81 4.54
N LEU A 147 14.31 11.46 4.80
CA LEU A 147 13.23 11.53 3.81
C LEU A 147 13.04 12.97 3.31
N ALA A 148 12.95 13.95 4.22
CA ALA A 148 12.82 15.36 3.85
C ALA A 148 13.95 15.84 2.94
N ARG A 149 15.19 15.40 3.22
CA ARG A 149 16.35 15.72 2.35
C ARG A 149 16.24 15.03 0.99
N ALA A 150 15.87 13.75 0.97
CA ALA A 150 15.82 12.95 -0.25
C ALA A 150 14.77 13.44 -1.25
N VAL A 151 13.61 13.89 -0.78
CA VAL A 151 12.48 14.29 -1.64
C VAL A 151 12.60 15.73 -2.19
N ARG A 152 13.56 16.55 -1.73
CA ARG A 152 13.72 17.94 -2.23
C ARG A 152 14.20 18.04 -3.67
N ASP A 153 14.80 16.98 -4.22
CA ASP A 153 15.19 16.98 -5.63
C ASP A 153 13.89 17.02 -6.49
N PRO A 154 13.71 18.02 -7.38
CA PRO A 154 12.49 18.16 -8.17
C PRO A 154 12.26 17.00 -9.16
N ARG A 155 13.27 16.16 -9.39
CA ARG A 155 13.14 14.94 -10.18
C ARG A 155 12.50 13.80 -9.41
N VAL A 156 12.37 13.90 -8.08
CA VAL A 156 11.61 12.89 -7.30
C VAL A 156 10.14 13.04 -7.65
N LYS A 157 9.60 12.02 -8.31
CA LYS A 157 8.20 11.96 -8.75
C LYS A 157 7.39 10.89 -8.04
N ALA A 158 8.06 9.94 -7.40
CA ALA A 158 7.38 8.94 -6.59
C ALA A 158 8.14 8.62 -5.31
N VAL A 159 7.39 8.40 -4.24
CA VAL A 159 7.88 7.90 -2.96
C VAL A 159 7.16 6.59 -2.66
N LEU A 160 7.91 5.52 -2.45
CA LEU A 160 7.39 4.21 -2.07
C LEU A 160 7.54 4.01 -0.57
N ILE A 161 6.44 3.72 0.11
CA ILE A 161 6.40 3.35 1.53
C ILE A 161 5.92 1.90 1.63
N GLN A 162 6.78 1.00 2.08
CA GLN A 162 6.38 -0.37 2.39
C GLN A 162 5.91 -0.43 3.85
N ARG A 163 4.62 -0.73 4.06
CA ARG A 163 4.00 -0.82 5.39
C ARG A 163 4.54 -1.99 6.20
N SER A 164 4.53 -3.18 5.60
CA SER A 164 4.99 -4.39 6.27
C SER A 164 6.51 -4.35 6.53
N LYS A 165 6.94 -5.01 7.59
CA LYS A 165 8.39 -5.14 7.86
C LYS A 165 9.12 -6.06 6.88
N GLY A 166 8.40 -6.89 6.15
CA GLY A 166 9.02 -7.93 5.33
C GLY A 166 9.88 -8.86 6.18
N TYR A 167 11.14 -9.05 5.79
CA TYR A 167 12.13 -9.84 6.54
C TYR A 167 13.04 -8.98 7.45
N SER A 168 12.78 -7.67 7.55
CA SER A 168 13.58 -6.77 8.39
C SER A 168 13.23 -6.89 9.88
N THR A 169 14.08 -6.32 10.74
CA THR A 169 13.89 -6.29 12.19
C THR A 169 12.97 -5.17 12.66
N ARG A 170 12.78 -4.13 11.84
CA ARG A 170 11.89 -3.01 12.15
C ARG A 170 10.45 -3.45 12.41
N SER A 171 9.68 -2.65 13.11
CA SER A 171 8.23 -2.84 13.22
C SER A 171 7.52 -2.57 11.89
N SER A 172 6.34 -3.17 11.67
CA SER A 172 5.42 -2.73 10.63
C SER A 172 4.88 -1.35 10.97
N LEU A 173 4.59 -0.53 9.96
CA LEU A 173 4.12 0.83 10.16
C LEU A 173 2.61 0.85 10.45
N SER A 174 2.20 1.65 11.41
CA SER A 174 0.81 2.05 11.59
C SER A 174 0.39 3.07 10.53
N VAL A 175 -0.92 3.22 10.33
CA VAL A 175 -1.46 4.26 9.43
C VAL A 175 -1.05 5.66 9.90
N ALA A 176 -0.95 5.89 11.22
CA ALA A 176 -0.49 7.16 11.77
C ALA A 176 0.97 7.47 11.42
N GLU A 177 1.87 6.48 11.49
CA GLU A 177 3.28 6.63 11.07
C GLU A 177 3.39 6.86 9.57
N ILE A 178 2.61 6.17 8.75
CA ILE A 178 2.53 6.43 7.30
C ILE A 178 2.06 7.86 7.06
N GLY A 179 1.02 8.32 7.75
CA GLY A 179 0.52 9.69 7.64
C GLY A 179 1.59 10.74 8.00
N ALA A 180 2.40 10.49 9.03
CA ALA A 180 3.51 11.37 9.38
C ALA A 180 4.56 11.44 8.25
N LEU A 181 4.90 10.30 7.61
CA LEU A 181 5.80 10.27 6.45
C LEU A 181 5.19 11.00 5.24
N CYS A 182 3.90 10.83 4.99
CA CYS A 182 3.18 11.56 3.93
C CYS A 182 3.28 13.10 4.15
N GLN A 183 3.10 13.56 5.38
CA GLN A 183 3.25 14.99 5.72
C GLN A 183 4.67 15.50 5.44
N VAL A 184 5.71 14.71 5.76
CA VAL A 184 7.10 15.06 5.43
C VAL A 184 7.29 15.21 3.92
N VAL A 185 6.76 14.29 3.13
CA VAL A 185 6.84 14.36 1.66
C VAL A 185 6.12 15.61 1.16
N ARG A 186 4.86 15.82 1.56
CA ARG A 186 4.06 16.98 1.10
C ARG A 186 4.68 18.32 1.46
N ALA A 187 5.29 18.44 2.64
CA ALA A 187 5.96 19.66 3.07
C ALA A 187 7.23 20.00 2.25
N ASN A 188 7.89 19.00 1.64
CA ASN A 188 9.16 19.17 0.94
C ASN A 188 9.06 18.97 -0.58
N ASN A 189 8.08 18.20 -1.06
CA ASN A 189 7.79 17.97 -2.48
C ASN A 189 6.31 17.58 -2.65
N PRO A 190 5.41 18.57 -2.75
CA PRO A 190 3.97 18.33 -2.86
C PRO A 190 3.54 17.60 -4.14
N GLU A 191 4.37 17.63 -5.19
CA GLU A 191 4.09 17.04 -6.50
C GLU A 191 4.49 15.56 -6.61
N ALA A 192 5.22 15.02 -5.63
CA ALA A 192 5.61 13.62 -5.65
C ALA A 192 4.42 12.71 -5.30
N ALA A 193 4.17 11.71 -6.12
CA ALA A 193 3.18 10.67 -5.82
C ALA A 193 3.66 9.79 -4.66
N ILE A 194 2.80 9.56 -3.68
CA ILE A 194 3.08 8.70 -2.53
C ILE A 194 2.34 7.37 -2.71
N LEU A 195 3.12 6.31 -2.94
CA LEU A 195 2.60 4.95 -3.11
C LEU A 195 2.88 4.15 -1.83
N VAL A 196 1.87 3.45 -1.33
CA VAL A 196 2.01 2.58 -0.16
C VAL A 196 1.78 1.13 -0.55
N ASP A 197 2.82 0.30 -0.38
CA ASP A 197 2.65 -1.15 -0.35
C ASP A 197 2.00 -1.53 0.97
N ASN A 198 0.68 -1.66 0.95
CA ASN A 198 -0.17 -1.93 2.12
C ASN A 198 -0.34 -3.45 2.40
N CYS A 199 0.38 -4.31 1.71
CA CYS A 199 0.26 -5.76 1.85
C CYS A 199 0.37 -6.21 3.32
N TYR A 200 -0.61 -6.98 3.76
CA TYR A 200 -0.88 -7.40 5.15
C TYR A 200 -1.43 -6.29 6.08
N GLY A 201 -1.65 -5.08 5.58
CA GLY A 201 -2.15 -3.96 6.38
C GLY A 201 -3.63 -3.66 6.19
N GLU A 202 -4.23 -4.21 5.15
CA GLU A 202 -5.63 -3.94 4.78
C GLU A 202 -6.57 -4.36 5.93
N PHE A 203 -7.39 -3.42 6.37
CA PHE A 203 -8.37 -3.62 7.45
C PHE A 203 -7.78 -4.02 8.83
N VAL A 204 -6.46 -3.88 9.02
CA VAL A 204 -5.80 -4.10 10.32
C VAL A 204 -6.03 -2.93 11.28
N GLU A 205 -6.24 -1.74 10.75
CA GLU A 205 -6.67 -0.55 11.47
C GLU A 205 -8.01 -0.04 10.92
N THR A 206 -8.61 0.94 11.56
CA THR A 206 -9.89 1.51 11.12
C THR A 206 -9.73 2.55 10.01
N LEU A 207 -8.52 3.02 9.77
CA LEU A 207 -8.14 3.89 8.66
C LEU A 207 -7.15 3.18 7.76
N GLU A 208 -7.13 3.59 6.49
CA GLU A 208 -6.20 3.11 5.48
C GLU A 208 -5.17 4.19 5.10
N PRO A 209 -4.01 3.83 4.54
CA PRO A 209 -2.95 4.79 4.19
C PRO A 209 -3.40 5.94 3.29
N THR A 210 -4.30 5.70 2.36
CA THR A 210 -4.87 6.72 1.47
C THR A 210 -5.64 7.79 2.25
N GLN A 211 -6.32 7.41 3.33
CA GLN A 211 -7.02 8.34 4.23
C GLN A 211 -6.05 9.13 5.11
N ALA A 212 -4.78 8.72 5.16
CA ALA A 212 -3.72 9.40 5.91
C ALA A 212 -2.77 10.22 5.01
N GLY A 213 -3.03 10.29 3.70
CA GLY A 213 -2.31 11.17 2.77
C GLY A 213 -1.49 10.48 1.69
N ALA A 214 -1.56 9.14 1.56
CA ALA A 214 -1.05 8.44 0.39
C ALA A 214 -1.96 8.69 -0.82
N ASP A 215 -1.37 8.65 -2.01
CA ASP A 215 -2.11 8.82 -3.28
C ASP A 215 -2.58 7.48 -3.83
N LEU A 216 -1.80 6.40 -3.59
CA LEU A 216 -2.02 5.07 -4.11
C LEU A 216 -1.68 4.03 -3.05
#